data_2a5fba98e42a47d81dd347dbca71b19f
#
_entry.id   2a5fba98e42a47d81dd347dbca71b19f
#
_cell.length_a   1.000
_cell.length_b   1.000
_cell.length_c   1.000
_cell.angle_alpha   90.00
_cell.angle_beta   90.00
_cell.angle_gamma   90.00
#
_symmetry.space_group_name_H-M   'P 1'
#
loop_
_entity.id
_entity.type
_entity.pdbx_description
1 polymer ?
#
loop_
_entity_poly.entity_id
_entity_poly.type
_entity_poly.pdbx_seq_one_letter_code
_entity_poly.pdbx_strand_id
1 'polypeptide(L)'
;MSGAVNRRTFLKTTAMAGLAAPMASRSWARTLGANESVNIACIGVGGKGNSDMMETSVGQNIVAICDIDEQRLAAAGERFPNAKRYTDWRKLLEQKDIEAVTISTPDHTHAAATYSAISLGKHVYTQKPLTHDVYESRILTQAAEKAGIVSQMGIQHHSSARLKIAVQVIRDGAIGKVSEVHT
;
A
#
# COMPACT_ATOMS: atom_id res chain seq x y z
N MET A 1 -26.04 -44.95 14.29
CA MET A 1 -25.05 -45.61 13.40
C MET A 1 -24.13 -44.51 12.83
N SER A 2 -22.98 -44.37 13.46
CA SER A 2 -21.98 -43.33 13.05
C SER A 2 -21.04 -44.00 12.03
N GLY A 3 -21.18 -43.67 10.77
CA GLY A 3 -20.29 -44.13 9.71
C GLY A 3 -18.99 -43.35 9.71
N ALA A 4 -17.91 -43.97 10.19
CA ALA A 4 -16.57 -43.37 10.12
C ALA A 4 -16.13 -43.26 8.67
N VAL A 5 -15.88 -42.02 8.22
CA VAL A 5 -15.31 -41.75 6.90
C VAL A 5 -13.85 -42.21 6.88
N ASN A 6 -13.55 -43.24 6.07
CA ASN A 6 -12.20 -43.76 5.98
C ASN A 6 -11.31 -42.84 5.10
N ARG A 7 -9.99 -42.91 5.31
CA ARG A 7 -8.98 -42.07 4.59
C ARG A 7 -9.11 -42.13 3.06
N ARG A 8 -9.50 -43.27 2.51
CA ARG A 8 -9.63 -43.49 1.06
C ARG A 8 -10.85 -42.77 0.47
N THR A 9 -11.96 -42.69 1.24
CA THR A 9 -13.16 -41.91 0.87
C THR A 9 -12.90 -40.42 0.95
N PHE A 10 -12.17 -39.99 1.98
CA PHE A 10 -11.76 -38.58 2.13
C PHE A 10 -10.90 -38.13 0.95
N LEU A 11 -9.87 -38.88 0.56
CA LEU A 11 -9.01 -38.57 -0.57
C LEU A 11 -9.73 -38.55 -1.93
N LYS A 12 -10.71 -39.44 -2.12
CA LYS A 12 -11.51 -39.45 -3.36
C LYS A 12 -12.46 -38.27 -3.47
N THR A 13 -13.08 -37.83 -2.37
CA THR A 13 -13.94 -36.65 -2.36
C THR A 13 -13.15 -35.35 -2.52
N THR A 14 -11.94 -35.28 -1.98
CA THR A 14 -11.09 -34.12 -2.14
C THR A 14 -10.53 -33.96 -3.57
N ALA A 15 -10.24 -35.08 -4.25
CA ALA A 15 -9.78 -35.08 -5.65
C ALA A 15 -10.88 -34.64 -6.64
N MET A 16 -12.16 -34.92 -6.34
CA MET A 16 -13.29 -34.48 -7.19
C MET A 16 -13.68 -33.02 -6.99
N ALA A 17 -13.41 -32.44 -5.81
CA ALA A 17 -13.66 -31.02 -5.53
C ALA A 17 -12.61 -30.09 -6.20
N GLY A 18 -11.47 -30.61 -6.63
CA GLY A 18 -10.39 -29.86 -7.29
C GLY A 18 -10.65 -29.52 -8.76
N LEU A 19 -11.70 -30.05 -9.39
CA LEU A 19 -12.00 -29.86 -10.81
C LEU A 19 -13.07 -28.79 -11.10
N ALA A 20 -13.64 -28.14 -10.09
CA ALA A 20 -14.75 -27.20 -10.25
C ALA A 20 -14.45 -25.75 -9.85
N ALA A 21 -13.20 -25.29 -9.91
CA ALA A 21 -12.88 -23.89 -9.64
C ALA A 21 -11.87 -23.29 -10.62
N PRO A 22 -12.26 -22.94 -11.84
CA PRO A 22 -11.44 -22.04 -12.63
C PRO A 22 -12.00 -20.61 -12.62
N MET A 23 -12.17 -19.97 -11.46
CA MET A 23 -12.42 -18.52 -11.38
C MET A 23 -12.18 -17.96 -9.97
N ALA A 24 -11.13 -18.39 -9.31
CA ALA A 24 -10.58 -17.60 -8.21
C ALA A 24 -9.62 -16.60 -8.82
N SER A 25 -9.92 -15.32 -8.58
CA SER A 25 -9.19 -14.15 -9.03
C SER A 25 -7.67 -14.36 -9.07
N ARG A 26 -7.02 -13.86 -10.10
CA ARG A 26 -5.55 -13.84 -10.30
C ARG A 26 -4.74 -13.26 -9.12
N SER A 27 -5.41 -12.76 -8.10
CA SER A 27 -4.85 -12.18 -6.89
C SER A 27 -4.25 -13.22 -5.92
N TRP A 28 -4.64 -14.49 -5.99
CA TRP A 28 -4.09 -15.55 -5.12
C TRP A 28 -2.87 -16.27 -5.70
N ALA A 29 -2.52 -16.02 -6.95
CA ALA A 29 -1.43 -16.72 -7.64
C ALA A 29 -0.04 -16.16 -7.29
N ARG A 30 0.06 -15.11 -6.49
CA ARG A 30 1.31 -14.51 -6.07
C ARG A 30 1.29 -14.21 -4.56
N THR A 31 1.17 -15.22 -3.74
CA THR A 31 1.73 -15.14 -2.41
C THR A 31 3.24 -15.07 -2.60
N LEU A 32 3.78 -13.87 -2.52
CA LEU A 32 5.21 -13.65 -2.36
C LEU A 32 5.66 -14.58 -1.23
N GLY A 33 6.64 -15.44 -1.46
CA GLY A 33 7.27 -16.18 -0.39
C GLY A 33 7.70 -15.19 0.69
N ALA A 34 7.68 -15.58 1.96
CA ALA A 34 8.01 -14.69 3.09
C ALA A 34 9.40 -14.00 2.97
N ASN A 35 10.19 -14.39 1.98
CA ASN A 35 11.53 -13.89 1.67
C ASN A 35 11.62 -13.13 0.32
N GLU A 36 10.53 -12.94 -0.40
CA GLU A 36 10.55 -12.18 -1.66
C GLU A 36 10.29 -10.70 -1.38
N SER A 37 11.19 -9.84 -1.86
CA SER A 37 11.05 -8.40 -1.78
C SER A 37 10.02 -7.88 -2.79
N VAL A 38 9.23 -6.88 -2.37
CA VAL A 38 8.25 -6.20 -3.22
C VAL A 38 8.95 -5.16 -4.09
N ASN A 39 8.58 -5.08 -5.35
CA ASN A 39 9.03 -4.05 -6.27
C ASN A 39 8.19 -2.78 -6.12
N ILE A 40 8.79 -1.74 -5.55
CA ILE A 40 8.13 -0.49 -5.19
C ILE A 40 8.56 0.62 -6.14
N ALA A 41 7.59 1.42 -6.56
CA ALA A 41 7.84 2.70 -7.22
C ALA A 41 7.48 3.87 -6.29
N CYS A 42 8.28 4.95 -6.31
CA CYS A 42 8.07 6.13 -5.49
C CYS A 42 7.73 7.33 -6.35
N ILE A 43 6.55 7.93 -6.14
CA ILE A 43 6.07 9.13 -6.82
C ILE A 43 6.11 10.29 -5.83
N GLY A 44 6.96 11.30 -6.12
CA GLY A 44 7.34 12.36 -5.20
C GLY A 44 8.46 11.89 -4.26
N VAL A 45 9.70 12.24 -4.57
CA VAL A 45 10.89 11.76 -3.84
C VAL A 45 11.60 12.85 -3.04
N GLY A 46 10.99 14.04 -2.95
CA GLY A 46 11.47 15.14 -2.11
C GLY A 46 10.77 15.17 -0.75
N GLY A 47 11.33 15.88 0.23
CA GLY A 47 10.72 16.13 1.53
C GLY A 47 10.21 14.85 2.22
N LYS A 48 8.89 14.77 2.46
CA LYS A 48 8.28 13.57 3.07
C LYS A 48 8.43 12.34 2.18
N GLY A 49 8.34 12.49 0.86
CA GLY A 49 8.54 11.38 -0.08
C GLY A 49 9.93 10.74 0.01
N ASN A 50 10.96 11.53 0.33
CA ASN A 50 12.28 10.98 0.58
C ASN A 50 12.31 10.08 1.83
N SER A 51 11.63 10.48 2.93
CA SER A 51 11.53 9.60 4.11
C SER A 51 10.72 8.35 3.79
N ASP A 52 9.58 8.46 3.08
CA ASP A 52 8.75 7.31 2.72
C ASP A 52 9.52 6.33 1.83
N MET A 53 10.26 6.83 0.84
CA MET A 53 11.11 6.03 -0.02
C MET A 53 12.20 5.28 0.77
N MET A 54 12.85 5.96 1.72
CA MET A 54 13.88 5.35 2.56
C MET A 54 13.30 4.29 3.50
N GLU A 55 12.15 4.57 4.12
CA GLU A 55 11.48 3.63 5.03
C GLU A 55 10.96 2.39 4.28
N THR A 56 10.39 2.58 3.10
CA THR A 56 9.86 1.47 2.28
C THR A 56 10.96 0.69 1.57
N SER A 57 12.18 1.21 1.44
CA SER A 57 13.30 0.49 0.84
C SER A 57 13.89 -0.61 1.74
N VAL A 58 13.54 -0.63 3.03
CA VAL A 58 14.09 -1.61 3.96
C VAL A 58 13.57 -3.01 3.62
N GLY A 59 14.45 -3.86 3.08
CA GLY A 59 14.11 -5.21 2.65
C GLY A 59 13.25 -5.30 1.38
N GLN A 60 13.05 -4.17 0.67
CA GLN A 60 12.25 -4.09 -0.54
C GLN A 60 13.07 -3.51 -1.71
N ASN A 61 12.59 -3.69 -2.94
CA ASN A 61 13.25 -3.19 -4.14
C ASN A 61 12.61 -1.87 -4.60
N ILE A 62 13.36 -0.78 -4.61
CA ILE A 62 12.93 0.44 -5.30
C ILE A 62 13.31 0.31 -6.77
N VAL A 63 12.32 0.08 -7.64
CA VAL A 63 12.51 -0.19 -9.08
C VAL A 63 12.25 1.01 -9.96
N ALA A 64 11.54 2.03 -9.45
CA ALA A 64 11.25 3.26 -10.17
C ALA A 64 11.07 4.44 -9.22
N ILE A 65 11.49 5.62 -9.65
CA ILE A 65 11.35 6.89 -8.93
C ILE A 65 10.85 7.98 -9.87
N CYS A 66 9.99 8.86 -9.36
CA CYS A 66 9.43 9.97 -10.12
C CYS A 66 9.38 11.26 -9.31
N ASP A 67 9.87 12.32 -9.88
CA ASP A 67 9.66 13.69 -9.39
C ASP A 67 9.71 14.66 -10.57
N ILE A 68 8.97 15.77 -10.51
CA ILE A 68 9.05 16.85 -11.50
C ILE A 68 10.29 17.73 -11.29
N ASP A 69 10.86 17.70 -10.08
CA ASP A 69 12.07 18.41 -9.72
C ASP A 69 13.30 17.52 -10.05
N GLU A 70 14.06 17.94 -11.06
CA GLU A 70 15.22 17.19 -11.53
C GLU A 70 16.32 17.02 -10.48
N GLN A 71 16.48 17.99 -9.58
CA GLN A 71 17.49 17.91 -8.51
C GLN A 71 17.11 16.84 -7.49
N ARG A 72 15.83 16.78 -7.09
CA ARG A 72 15.31 15.75 -6.19
C ARG A 72 15.38 14.38 -6.84
N LEU A 73 15.01 14.28 -8.11
CA LEU A 73 15.08 13.06 -8.88
C LEU A 73 16.52 12.55 -9.02
N ALA A 74 17.48 13.45 -9.27
CA ALA A 74 18.90 13.11 -9.34
C ALA A 74 19.41 12.60 -8.00
N ALA A 75 19.15 13.30 -6.90
CA ALA A 75 19.56 12.91 -5.56
C ALA A 75 18.97 11.54 -5.11
N ALA A 76 17.70 11.31 -5.45
CA ALA A 76 17.08 10.00 -5.21
C ALA A 76 17.73 8.89 -6.05
N GLY A 77 18.05 9.20 -7.31
CA GLY A 77 18.69 8.25 -8.21
C GLY A 77 20.15 7.92 -7.87
N GLU A 78 20.86 8.77 -7.13
CA GLU A 78 22.17 8.43 -6.57
C GLU A 78 22.06 7.35 -5.48
N ARG A 79 21.00 7.39 -4.69
CA ARG A 79 20.73 6.40 -3.63
C ARG A 79 20.19 5.08 -4.19
N PHE A 80 19.41 5.14 -5.25
CA PHE A 80 18.81 3.99 -5.92
C PHE A 80 19.23 3.93 -7.40
N PRO A 81 20.52 3.62 -7.68
CA PRO A 81 21.07 3.70 -9.04
C PRO A 81 20.42 2.73 -10.03
N ASN A 82 19.82 1.65 -9.53
CA ASN A 82 19.11 0.66 -10.35
C ASN A 82 17.64 1.05 -10.63
N ALA A 83 17.09 2.05 -9.94
CA ALA A 83 15.73 2.51 -10.15
C ALA A 83 15.63 3.34 -11.44
N LYS A 84 14.63 3.06 -12.25
CA LYS A 84 14.33 3.89 -13.44
C LYS A 84 13.79 5.24 -12.99
N ARG A 85 14.22 6.31 -13.67
CA ARG A 85 13.86 7.69 -13.33
C ARG A 85 12.81 8.22 -14.30
N TYR A 86 11.79 8.87 -13.77
CA TYR A 86 10.67 9.43 -14.53
C TYR A 86 10.36 10.85 -14.04
N THR A 87 9.96 11.72 -14.96
CA THR A 87 9.41 13.06 -14.64
C THR A 87 7.89 13.09 -14.72
N ASP A 88 7.27 12.06 -15.31
CA ASP A 88 5.82 11.88 -15.37
C ASP A 88 5.45 10.53 -14.73
N TRP A 89 4.68 10.60 -13.65
CA TRP A 89 4.21 9.42 -12.93
C TRP A 89 3.32 8.48 -13.78
N ARG A 90 2.66 9.01 -14.82
CA ARG A 90 1.86 8.19 -15.73
C ARG A 90 2.74 7.21 -16.48
N LYS A 91 3.90 7.69 -16.93
CA LYS A 91 4.92 6.87 -17.61
C LYS A 91 5.57 5.87 -16.66
N LEU A 92 5.78 6.28 -15.40
CA LEU A 92 6.26 5.35 -14.37
C LEU A 92 5.28 4.18 -14.19
N LEU A 93 3.97 4.44 -14.12
CA LEU A 93 2.97 3.40 -13.91
C LEU A 93 2.83 2.41 -15.07
N GLU A 94 3.32 2.73 -16.28
CA GLU A 94 3.38 1.81 -17.43
C GLU A 94 4.41 0.67 -17.21
N GLN A 95 5.36 0.83 -16.27
CA GLN A 95 6.34 -0.19 -15.94
C GLN A 95 5.66 -1.41 -15.30
N LYS A 96 5.89 -2.60 -15.88
CA LYS A 96 5.08 -3.81 -15.56
C LYS A 96 5.50 -4.53 -14.28
N ASP A 97 6.75 -4.40 -13.88
CA ASP A 97 7.33 -5.07 -12.71
C ASP A 97 7.06 -4.34 -11.39
N ILE A 98 6.39 -3.18 -11.41
CA ILE A 98 5.96 -2.47 -10.22
C ILE A 98 4.76 -3.20 -9.58
N GLU A 99 4.89 -3.55 -8.30
CA GLU A 99 3.85 -4.21 -7.50
C GLU A 99 3.15 -3.23 -6.56
N ALA A 100 3.91 -2.30 -5.96
CA ALA A 100 3.38 -1.29 -5.05
C ALA A 100 3.90 0.11 -5.41
N VAL A 101 3.15 1.13 -5.01
CA VAL A 101 3.48 2.52 -5.28
C VAL A 101 3.35 3.35 -4.00
N THR A 102 4.38 4.14 -3.66
CA THR A 102 4.26 5.21 -2.69
C THR A 102 3.96 6.53 -3.40
N ILE A 103 2.99 7.31 -2.90
CA ILE A 103 2.57 8.58 -3.47
C ILE A 103 2.71 9.65 -2.40
N SER A 104 3.70 10.52 -2.55
CA SER A 104 4.09 11.56 -1.59
C SER A 104 4.28 12.90 -2.31
N THR A 105 3.37 13.20 -3.22
CA THR A 105 3.28 14.43 -3.99
C THR A 105 2.49 15.51 -3.23
N PRO A 106 2.29 16.72 -3.77
CA PRO A 106 1.30 17.65 -3.24
C PRO A 106 -0.12 17.04 -3.23
N ASP A 107 -0.91 17.38 -2.22
CA ASP A 107 -2.21 16.78 -1.90
C ASP A 107 -3.21 16.77 -3.06
N HIS A 108 -3.27 17.83 -3.86
CA HIS A 108 -4.16 17.96 -5.03
C HIS A 108 -3.86 16.96 -6.15
N THR A 109 -2.73 16.25 -6.11
CA THR A 109 -2.36 15.22 -7.10
C THR A 109 -2.51 13.80 -6.57
N HIS A 110 -2.76 13.63 -5.27
CA HIS A 110 -2.87 12.31 -4.61
C HIS A 110 -3.94 11.44 -5.26
N ALA A 111 -5.16 11.97 -5.41
CA ALA A 111 -6.28 11.19 -5.93
C ALA A 111 -6.02 10.66 -7.35
N ALA A 112 -5.51 11.49 -8.25
CA ALA A 112 -5.27 11.10 -9.64
C ALA A 112 -4.20 10.00 -9.76
N ALA A 113 -3.07 10.15 -9.05
CA ALA A 113 -2.00 9.17 -9.06
C ALA A 113 -2.43 7.86 -8.39
N THR A 114 -3.12 7.95 -7.25
CA THR A 114 -3.64 6.80 -6.50
C THR A 114 -4.66 6.00 -7.31
N TYR A 115 -5.64 6.70 -7.92
CA TYR A 115 -6.65 6.05 -8.77
C TYR A 115 -6.02 5.32 -9.96
N SER A 116 -5.04 5.95 -10.60
CA SER A 116 -4.35 5.34 -11.74
C SER A 116 -3.57 4.08 -11.33
N ALA A 117 -2.88 4.12 -10.19
CA ALA A 117 -2.18 2.96 -9.66
C ALA A 117 -3.14 1.81 -9.31
N ILE A 118 -4.27 2.12 -8.62
CA ILE A 118 -5.32 1.14 -8.31
C ILE A 118 -5.91 0.52 -9.57
N SER A 119 -6.19 1.34 -10.59
CA SER A 119 -6.76 0.88 -11.86
C SER A 119 -5.84 -0.08 -12.62
N LEU A 120 -4.54 0.01 -12.37
CA LEU A 120 -3.52 -0.90 -12.91
C LEU A 120 -3.22 -2.09 -11.98
N GLY A 121 -4.02 -2.28 -10.92
CA GLY A 121 -3.89 -3.39 -9.98
C GLY A 121 -2.67 -3.31 -9.05
N LYS A 122 -2.09 -2.13 -8.88
CA LYS A 122 -0.93 -1.93 -8.01
C LYS A 122 -1.37 -1.62 -6.59
N HIS A 123 -0.67 -2.14 -5.59
CA HIS A 123 -0.84 -1.77 -4.19
C HIS A 123 -0.40 -0.32 -3.97
N VAL A 124 -1.05 0.40 -3.05
CA VAL A 124 -0.80 1.84 -2.88
C VAL A 124 -0.61 2.25 -1.43
N TYR A 125 0.39 3.09 -1.21
CA TYR A 125 0.57 3.88 0.00
C TYR A 125 0.56 5.36 -0.38
N THR A 126 -0.50 6.09 0.01
CA THR A 126 -0.65 7.51 -0.33
C THR A 126 -0.54 8.36 0.92
N GLN A 127 0.25 9.42 0.87
CA GLN A 127 0.42 10.35 1.99
C GLN A 127 -0.89 11.06 2.36
N LYS A 128 -0.94 11.56 3.61
CA LYS A 128 -2.03 12.40 4.10
C LYS A 128 -1.91 13.83 3.53
N PRO A 129 -3.02 14.53 3.27
CA PRO A 129 -4.38 13.99 3.20
C PRO A 129 -4.54 13.06 2.00
N LEU A 130 -5.41 12.06 2.10
CA LEU A 130 -5.59 11.07 1.04
C LEU A 130 -6.00 11.71 -0.28
N THR A 131 -6.87 12.71 -0.19
CA THR A 131 -7.48 13.41 -1.33
C THR A 131 -7.70 14.87 -1.00
N HIS A 132 -8.01 15.66 -2.02
CA HIS A 132 -8.35 17.07 -1.90
C HIS A 132 -9.83 17.26 -1.48
N ASP A 133 -10.72 16.34 -1.85
CA ASP A 133 -12.13 16.40 -1.49
C ASP A 133 -12.75 15.04 -1.12
N VAL A 134 -14.01 15.07 -0.63
CA VAL A 134 -14.74 13.90 -0.16
C VAL A 134 -15.15 12.98 -1.32
N TYR A 135 -15.45 13.54 -2.48
CA TYR A 135 -15.82 12.76 -3.66
C TYR A 135 -14.68 11.86 -4.12
N GLU A 136 -13.48 12.42 -4.22
CA GLU A 136 -12.26 11.67 -4.55
C GLU A 136 -12.03 10.50 -3.57
N SER A 137 -12.18 10.76 -2.25
CA SER A 137 -12.03 9.71 -1.23
C SER A 137 -13.00 8.54 -1.45
N ARG A 138 -14.25 8.83 -1.78
CA ARG A 138 -15.26 7.80 -2.08
C ARG A 138 -14.91 6.98 -3.31
N ILE A 139 -14.44 7.65 -4.38
CA ILE A 139 -14.01 6.98 -5.62
C ILE A 139 -12.81 6.07 -5.35
N LEU A 140 -11.82 6.53 -4.60
CA LEU A 140 -10.65 5.71 -4.26
C LEU A 140 -11.02 4.48 -3.43
N THR A 141 -11.91 4.64 -2.43
CA THR A 141 -12.38 3.52 -1.61
C THR A 141 -13.04 2.45 -2.48
N GLN A 142 -14.00 2.86 -3.33
CA GLN A 142 -14.71 1.94 -4.22
C GLN A 142 -13.78 1.27 -5.23
N ALA A 143 -12.81 2.02 -5.77
CA ALA A 143 -11.84 1.49 -6.72
C ALA A 143 -10.91 0.46 -6.06
N ALA A 144 -10.44 0.73 -4.83
CA ALA A 144 -9.58 -0.19 -4.08
C ALA A 144 -10.30 -1.50 -3.73
N GLU A 145 -11.55 -1.41 -3.25
CA GLU A 145 -12.41 -2.57 -2.99
C GLU A 145 -12.62 -3.41 -4.25
N LYS A 146 -13.01 -2.76 -5.35
CA LYS A 146 -13.25 -3.44 -6.63
C LYS A 146 -11.99 -4.10 -7.20
N ALA A 147 -10.84 -3.47 -7.05
CA ALA A 147 -9.56 -3.99 -7.55
C ALA A 147 -8.98 -5.07 -6.63
N GLY A 148 -9.42 -5.17 -5.36
CA GLY A 148 -8.90 -6.13 -4.38
C GLY A 148 -7.44 -5.91 -4.02
N ILE A 149 -6.95 -4.66 -4.13
CA ILE A 149 -5.56 -4.30 -3.80
C ILE A 149 -5.43 -3.92 -2.32
N VAL A 150 -4.21 -3.93 -1.82
CA VAL A 150 -3.88 -3.37 -0.51
C VAL A 150 -3.65 -1.87 -0.65
N SER A 151 -4.36 -1.08 0.16
CA SER A 151 -4.23 0.38 0.19
C SER A 151 -4.03 0.87 1.62
N GLN A 152 -3.18 1.88 1.78
CA GLN A 152 -2.90 2.50 3.07
C GLN A 152 -2.71 4.00 2.90
N MET A 153 -3.36 4.79 3.76
CA MET A 153 -3.05 6.21 3.89
C MET A 153 -1.94 6.44 4.91
N GLY A 154 -1.02 7.34 4.60
CA GLY A 154 0.14 7.68 5.44
C GLY A 154 -0.22 8.52 6.67
N ILE A 155 -0.87 7.94 7.67
CA ILE A 155 -1.15 8.57 8.96
C ILE A 155 -0.12 8.10 9.99
N GLN A 156 1.08 8.63 9.93
CA GLN A 156 2.22 8.19 10.76
C GLN A 156 1.96 8.33 12.26
N HIS A 157 1.26 9.38 12.67
CA HIS A 157 0.97 9.62 14.09
C HIS A 157 0.10 8.52 14.71
N HIS A 158 -0.83 7.92 13.97
CA HIS A 158 -1.62 6.80 14.47
C HIS A 158 -0.77 5.56 14.79
N SER A 159 0.35 5.40 14.12
CA SER A 159 1.30 4.31 14.36
C SER A 159 2.33 4.63 15.45
N SER A 160 2.40 5.88 15.91
CA SER A 160 3.36 6.34 16.91
C SER A 160 3.14 5.67 18.26
N ALA A 161 4.16 5.01 18.78
CA ALA A 161 4.13 4.43 20.12
C ALA A 161 3.85 5.50 21.20
N ARG A 162 4.38 6.72 21.05
CA ARG A 162 4.15 7.83 21.96
C ARG A 162 2.67 8.22 22.04
N LEU A 163 1.99 8.30 20.88
CA LEU A 163 0.57 8.61 20.85
C LEU A 163 -0.27 7.50 21.47
N LYS A 164 0.07 6.24 21.19
CA LYS A 164 -0.60 5.07 21.80
C LYS A 164 -0.47 5.07 23.32
N ILE A 165 0.73 5.37 23.84
CA ILE A 165 0.98 5.50 25.28
C ILE A 165 0.17 6.67 25.86
N ALA A 166 0.16 7.84 25.22
CA ALA A 166 -0.61 9.00 25.67
C ALA A 166 -2.12 8.69 25.75
N VAL A 167 -2.67 8.04 24.75
CA VAL A 167 -4.08 7.58 24.74
C VAL A 167 -4.34 6.61 25.88
N GLN A 168 -3.43 5.67 26.15
CA GLN A 168 -3.58 4.72 27.24
C GLN A 168 -3.56 5.42 28.61
N VAL A 169 -2.62 6.33 28.84
CA VAL A 169 -2.51 7.13 30.07
C VAL A 169 -3.80 7.91 30.35
N ILE A 170 -4.40 8.52 29.32
CA ILE A 170 -5.68 9.22 29.46
C ILE A 170 -6.82 8.25 29.80
N ARG A 171 -6.88 7.09 29.12
CA ARG A 171 -7.89 6.05 29.37
C ARG A 171 -7.79 5.45 30.79
N ASP A 172 -6.58 5.32 31.31
CA ASP A 172 -6.31 4.84 32.67
C ASP A 172 -6.65 5.90 33.74
N GLY A 173 -7.13 7.08 33.34
CA GLY A 173 -7.60 8.12 34.22
C GLY A 173 -6.50 8.97 34.86
N ALA A 174 -5.27 8.94 34.37
CA ALA A 174 -4.13 9.68 34.95
C ALA A 174 -4.36 11.21 35.00
N ILE A 175 -5.18 11.76 34.12
CA ILE A 175 -5.56 13.18 34.13
C ILE A 175 -7.00 13.41 34.65
N GLY A 176 -7.64 12.36 35.19
CA GLY A 176 -9.03 12.38 35.62
C GLY A 176 -10.02 12.42 34.46
N LYS A 177 -11.26 12.85 34.74
CA LYS A 177 -12.33 12.95 33.74
C LYS A 177 -12.04 14.12 32.80
N VAL A 178 -11.89 13.83 31.51
CA VAL A 178 -11.79 14.86 30.46
C VAL A 178 -13.14 15.54 30.30
N SER A 179 -13.22 16.82 30.57
CA SER A 179 -14.44 17.63 30.46
C SER A 179 -14.42 18.58 29.26
N GLU A 180 -13.23 18.93 28.77
CA GLU A 180 -13.07 19.88 27.66
C GLU A 180 -11.78 19.57 26.87
N VAL A 181 -11.82 19.79 25.57
CA VAL A 181 -10.68 19.62 24.68
C VAL A 181 -10.55 20.88 23.82
N HIS A 182 -9.38 21.52 23.82
CA HIS A 182 -9.04 22.64 22.95
C HIS A 182 -8.12 22.15 21.82
N THR A 183 -8.43 22.51 20.56
CA THR A 183 -7.67 22.15 19.34
C THR A 183 -7.30 23.37 18.52
#